data_c45417c08a892a35558b22a707137b43
#
_entry.id   c45417c08a892a35558b22a707137b43
#
_cell.length_a   1.000
_cell.length_b   1.000
_cell.length_c   1.000
_cell.angle_alpha   90.00
_cell.angle_beta   90.00
_cell.angle_gamma   90.00
#
_symmetry.space_group_name_H-M   'P 1'
#
loop_
_entity.id
_entity.type
_entity.pdbx_description
1 polymer ?
#
loop_
_entity_poly.entity_id
_entity_poly.type
_entity_poly.pdbx_seq_one_letter_code
_entity_poly.pdbx_strand_id
1 'polypeptide(L)'
;MKKILIIDDRPMRQENQLGKDLYDKLCSLDNITRDNKLDINNITSYDIIAIHYSLLANNGQIKEVRNILSEKGKCLILFSGGNPTNRITNGGKEALVSASLFYSKKTIDFFEQLISDDINKHLLEKMLYGRNWKVAFLERYAQLLWVNGATMDKWPDVEELNDDEIQLLNELEEEFGRKSFKEINEEINNILKI
;
A
#
# COMPACT_ATOMS: atom_id res chain seq x y z
N MET A 1 13.44 -7.62 -9.01
CA MET A 1 13.59 -7.32 -7.56
C MET A 1 13.19 -5.89 -7.29
N LYS A 2 12.23 -5.65 -6.40
CA LYS A 2 11.78 -4.30 -5.98
C LYS A 2 12.70 -3.76 -4.88
N LYS A 3 13.09 -2.49 -4.99
CA LYS A 3 13.91 -1.81 -4.00
C LYS A 3 13.05 -1.07 -2.97
N ILE A 4 13.36 -1.24 -1.72
CA ILE A 4 12.61 -0.69 -0.58
C ILE A 4 13.50 0.24 0.23
N LEU A 5 13.02 1.44 0.53
CA LEU A 5 13.66 2.35 1.47
C LEU A 5 12.81 2.47 2.74
N ILE A 6 13.40 2.19 3.89
CA ILE A 6 12.76 2.38 5.21
C ILE A 6 13.45 3.55 5.92
N ILE A 7 12.68 4.57 6.27
CA ILE A 7 13.15 5.76 6.97
C ILE A 7 12.46 5.82 8.34
N ASP A 8 13.24 5.60 9.40
CA ASP A 8 12.77 5.70 10.79
C ASP A 8 13.82 6.42 11.64
N ASP A 9 13.45 7.55 12.23
CA ASP A 9 14.29 8.35 13.14
C ASP A 9 14.66 7.64 14.45
N ARG A 10 14.08 6.45 14.71
CA ARG A 10 14.30 5.68 15.94
C ARG A 10 14.66 4.22 15.63
N PRO A 11 15.89 3.94 15.19
CA PRO A 11 16.30 2.59 14.79
C PRO A 11 16.17 1.54 15.91
N MET A 12 16.35 1.91 17.17
CA MET A 12 16.13 1.01 18.32
C MET A 12 14.68 0.52 18.43
N ARG A 13 13.72 1.26 17.87
CA ARG A 13 12.31 0.85 17.87
C ARG A 13 12.10 -0.38 16.99
N GLN A 14 12.81 -0.49 15.89
CA GLN A 14 12.70 -1.59 14.95
C GLN A 14 13.04 -2.91 15.63
N GLU A 15 14.19 -2.98 16.29
CA GLU A 15 14.63 -4.17 17.03
C GLU A 15 13.68 -4.52 18.18
N ASN A 16 13.23 -3.51 18.94
CA ASN A 16 12.31 -3.73 20.07
C ASN A 16 10.94 -4.26 19.63
N GLN A 17 10.45 -3.87 18.46
CA GLN A 17 9.15 -4.33 17.95
C GLN A 17 9.23 -5.68 17.25
N LEU A 18 10.29 -5.93 16.51
CA LEU A 18 10.48 -7.18 15.77
C LEU A 18 11.01 -8.33 16.62
N GLY A 19 11.76 -8.02 17.66
CA GLY A 19 12.65 -8.97 18.29
C GLY A 19 13.88 -9.28 17.42
N LYS A 20 14.91 -9.84 18.02
CA LYS A 20 16.21 -10.00 17.39
C LYS A 20 16.17 -10.77 16.07
N ASP A 21 15.51 -11.92 16.03
CA ASP A 21 15.53 -12.81 14.86
C ASP A 21 14.89 -12.15 13.62
N LEU A 22 13.75 -11.48 13.78
CA LEU A 22 13.09 -10.77 12.66
C LEU A 22 13.84 -9.50 12.29
N TYR A 23 14.48 -8.84 13.24
CA TYR A 23 15.33 -7.69 12.97
C TYR A 23 16.56 -8.08 12.16
N ASP A 24 17.25 -9.16 12.55
CA ASP A 24 18.38 -9.71 11.81
C ASP A 24 17.96 -10.13 10.38
N LYS A 25 16.79 -10.75 10.26
CA LYS A 25 16.20 -11.08 8.95
C LYS A 25 15.98 -9.81 8.11
N LEU A 26 15.32 -8.79 8.65
CA LEU A 26 15.11 -7.51 7.96
C LEU A 26 16.43 -6.90 7.49
N CYS A 27 17.48 -6.97 8.32
CA CYS A 27 18.81 -6.44 8.00
C CYS A 27 19.53 -7.22 6.89
N SER A 28 19.18 -8.49 6.71
CA SER A 28 19.81 -9.38 5.72
C SER A 28 19.18 -9.32 4.34
N LEU A 29 18.04 -8.61 4.16
CA LEU A 29 17.37 -8.50 2.87
C LEU A 29 18.07 -7.50 1.95
N ASP A 30 18.63 -7.99 0.85
CA ASP A 30 19.43 -7.20 -0.12
C ASP A 30 18.65 -6.10 -0.84
N ASN A 31 17.32 -6.20 -0.86
CA ASN A 31 16.44 -5.23 -1.49
C ASN A 31 16.02 -4.08 -0.56
N ILE A 32 16.46 -4.07 0.70
CA ILE A 32 16.08 -3.08 1.69
C ILE A 32 17.25 -2.17 2.04
N THR A 33 17.02 -0.87 1.90
CA THR A 33 17.88 0.18 2.44
C THR A 33 17.20 0.81 3.65
N ARG A 34 17.95 1.06 4.71
CA ARG A 34 17.45 1.71 5.93
C ARG A 34 18.19 3.00 6.19
N ASP A 35 17.44 4.05 6.52
CA ASP A 35 18.00 5.35 6.87
C ASP A 35 17.26 5.94 8.09
N ASN A 36 17.88 6.88 8.76
CA ASN A 36 17.29 7.65 9.85
C ASN A 36 16.93 9.09 9.46
N LYS A 37 17.21 9.47 8.22
CA LYS A 37 16.94 10.80 7.66
C LYS A 37 16.32 10.68 6.28
N LEU A 38 15.42 11.60 5.98
CA LEU A 38 14.82 11.72 4.66
C LEU A 38 15.73 12.54 3.75
N ASP A 39 16.21 11.90 2.67
CA ASP A 39 16.80 12.59 1.52
C ASP A 39 15.83 12.55 0.35
N ILE A 40 15.13 13.64 0.12
CA ILE A 40 14.10 13.78 -0.92
C ILE A 40 14.67 13.52 -2.32
N ASN A 41 15.92 13.86 -2.56
CA ASN A 41 16.54 13.70 -3.88
C ASN A 41 16.76 12.24 -4.25
N ASN A 42 16.84 11.35 -3.26
CA ASN A 42 17.16 9.93 -3.46
C ASN A 42 15.94 9.00 -3.39
N ILE A 43 14.78 9.45 -2.90
CA ILE A 43 13.61 8.56 -2.70
C ILE A 43 13.11 7.92 -3.99
N THR A 44 13.25 8.58 -5.13
CA THR A 44 12.77 8.08 -6.43
C THR A 44 13.57 6.89 -6.96
N SER A 45 14.73 6.59 -6.36
CA SER A 45 15.57 5.42 -6.71
C SER A 45 14.98 4.10 -6.21
N TYR A 46 13.94 4.15 -5.37
CA TYR A 46 13.28 3.01 -4.77
C TYR A 46 11.88 2.81 -5.35
N ASP A 47 11.34 1.60 -5.24
CA ASP A 47 9.99 1.26 -5.69
C ASP A 47 8.96 1.44 -4.59
N ILE A 48 9.36 1.16 -3.35
CA ILE A 48 8.54 1.32 -2.15
C ILE A 48 9.32 2.15 -1.14
N ILE A 49 8.70 3.22 -0.65
CA ILE A 49 9.28 4.09 0.36
C ILE A 49 8.40 4.01 1.61
N ALA A 50 8.98 3.55 2.72
CA ALA A 50 8.31 3.47 4.01
C ALA A 50 8.90 4.52 4.94
N ILE A 51 8.08 5.44 5.46
CA ILE A 51 8.54 6.56 6.28
C ILE A 51 7.74 6.60 7.57
N HIS A 52 8.44 6.74 8.70
CA HIS A 52 7.78 7.01 9.96
C HIS A 52 7.10 8.39 9.91
N TYR A 53 5.78 8.42 10.15
CA TYR A 53 4.94 9.60 9.94
C TYR A 53 5.44 10.87 10.64
N SER A 54 6.03 10.75 11.84
CA SER A 54 6.56 11.90 12.58
C SER A 54 7.65 12.67 11.85
N LEU A 55 8.46 12.00 11.01
CA LEU A 55 9.50 12.69 10.23
C LEU A 55 8.90 13.67 9.23
N LEU A 56 7.83 13.29 8.55
CA LEU A 56 7.16 14.14 7.57
C LEU A 56 6.30 15.22 8.23
N ALA A 57 5.59 14.87 9.31
CA ALA A 57 4.72 15.81 10.02
C ALA A 57 5.52 16.96 10.64
N ASN A 58 6.67 16.64 11.24
CA ASN A 58 7.53 17.63 11.88
C ASN A 58 8.19 18.60 10.88
N ASN A 59 8.46 18.14 9.67
CA ASN A 59 9.16 18.91 8.64
C ASN A 59 8.23 19.56 7.60
N GLY A 60 6.92 19.32 7.66
CA GLY A 60 5.95 19.82 6.67
C GLY A 60 6.10 19.24 5.27
N GLN A 61 6.90 18.19 5.10
CA GLN A 61 7.31 17.64 3.79
C GLN A 61 6.35 16.60 3.22
N ILE A 62 5.28 16.26 3.93
CA ILE A 62 4.38 15.17 3.50
C ILE A 62 3.77 15.38 2.10
N LYS A 63 3.38 16.63 1.79
CA LYS A 63 2.79 16.96 0.48
C LYS A 63 3.82 16.85 -0.64
N GLU A 64 5.03 17.31 -0.40
CA GLU A 64 6.12 17.25 -1.36
C GLU A 64 6.49 15.80 -1.69
N VAL A 65 6.69 14.96 -0.67
CA VAL A 65 6.99 13.54 -0.84
C VAL A 65 5.89 12.82 -1.62
N ARG A 66 4.62 13.05 -1.27
CA ARG A 66 3.47 12.47 -2.00
C ARG A 66 3.47 12.84 -3.46
N ASN A 67 3.68 14.11 -3.79
CA ASN A 67 3.69 14.58 -5.17
C ASN A 67 4.82 13.90 -5.97
N ILE A 68 6.05 13.91 -5.44
CA ILE A 68 7.21 13.31 -6.10
C ILE A 68 6.99 11.81 -6.36
N LEU A 69 6.49 11.06 -5.37
CA LEU A 69 6.30 9.63 -5.49
C LEU A 69 5.13 9.28 -6.41
N SER A 70 4.04 10.04 -6.35
CA SER A 70 2.89 9.86 -7.25
C SER A 70 3.28 10.08 -8.70
N GLU A 71 3.98 11.18 -9.04
CA GLU A 71 4.47 11.46 -10.39
C GLU A 71 5.40 10.37 -10.95
N LYS A 72 6.12 9.67 -10.09
CA LYS A 72 7.04 8.58 -10.46
C LYS A 72 6.40 7.19 -10.34
N GLY A 73 5.11 7.09 -10.02
CA GLY A 73 4.41 5.81 -9.87
C GLY A 73 4.95 4.92 -8.74
N LYS A 74 5.56 5.52 -7.70
CA LYS A 74 6.16 4.80 -6.57
C LYS A 74 5.15 4.61 -5.43
N CYS A 75 5.34 3.56 -4.61
CA CYS A 75 4.50 3.30 -3.46
C CYS A 75 5.03 3.97 -2.20
N LEU A 76 4.14 4.57 -1.41
CA LEU A 76 4.43 5.19 -0.13
C LEU A 76 3.76 4.42 1.00
N ILE A 77 4.52 4.05 2.02
CA ILE A 77 4.00 3.49 3.27
C ILE A 77 4.30 4.50 4.39
N LEU A 78 3.25 5.03 5.00
CA LEU A 78 3.37 5.86 6.20
C LEU A 78 3.03 5.01 7.41
N PHE A 79 3.96 4.86 8.35
CA PHE A 79 3.74 4.07 9.55
C PHE A 79 3.90 4.91 10.83
N SER A 80 3.08 4.62 11.84
CA SER A 80 3.08 5.37 13.10
C SER A 80 2.57 4.52 14.26
N GLY A 81 3.13 4.72 15.45
CA GLY A 81 2.65 4.08 16.68
C GLY A 81 1.27 4.55 17.13
N GLY A 82 0.85 5.74 16.72
CA GLY A 82 -0.46 6.34 17.06
C GLY A 82 -1.57 6.06 16.06
N ASN A 83 -1.31 5.29 14.99
CA ASN A 83 -2.32 4.98 13.97
C ASN A 83 -3.04 3.67 14.30
N PRO A 84 -4.33 3.70 14.67
CA PRO A 84 -5.09 2.50 15.03
C PRO A 84 -5.61 1.74 13.80
N THR A 85 -5.67 2.37 12.63
CA THR A 85 -6.29 1.79 11.43
C THR A 85 -5.29 1.66 10.28
N ASN A 86 -5.31 0.49 9.64
CA ASN A 86 -4.54 0.25 8.43
C ASN A 86 -5.45 0.53 7.23
N ARG A 87 -5.02 1.41 6.33
CA ARG A 87 -5.80 1.78 5.14
C ARG A 87 -4.91 2.06 3.95
N ILE A 88 -5.46 1.86 2.77
CA ILE A 88 -4.85 2.21 1.49
C ILE A 88 -5.56 3.45 0.95
N THR A 89 -4.78 4.35 0.41
CA THR A 89 -5.23 5.63 -0.15
C THR A 89 -4.49 5.91 -1.46
N ASN A 90 -4.80 7.01 -2.11
CA ASN A 90 -4.13 7.47 -3.32
C ASN A 90 -4.07 6.41 -4.43
N GLY A 91 -5.24 5.91 -4.86
CA GLY A 91 -5.32 4.96 -5.96
C GLY A 91 -4.58 3.63 -5.73
N GLY A 92 -4.36 3.22 -4.47
CA GLY A 92 -3.60 2.01 -4.13
C GLY A 92 -2.08 2.22 -3.99
N LYS A 93 -1.59 3.46 -4.13
CA LYS A 93 -0.16 3.77 -4.08
C LYS A 93 0.33 4.28 -2.72
N GLU A 94 -0.57 4.55 -1.78
CA GLU A 94 -0.21 4.96 -0.42
C GLU A 94 -0.90 4.07 0.61
N ALA A 95 -0.16 3.63 1.63
CA ALA A 95 -0.69 2.94 2.80
C ALA A 95 -0.37 3.72 4.08
N LEU A 96 -1.39 3.86 4.94
CA LEU A 96 -1.24 4.30 6.33
C LEU A 96 -1.36 3.08 7.21
N VAL A 97 -0.33 2.76 8.00
CA VAL A 97 -0.30 1.54 8.81
C VAL A 97 0.17 1.81 10.25
N SER A 98 -0.23 0.95 11.17
CA SER A 98 0.35 0.97 12.50
C SER A 98 1.81 0.52 12.45
N ALA A 99 2.65 1.06 13.31
CA ALA A 99 4.04 0.61 13.42
C ALA A 99 4.15 -0.87 13.80
N SER A 100 3.21 -1.38 14.60
CA SER A 100 3.16 -2.80 14.96
C SER A 100 2.87 -3.72 13.77
N LEU A 101 2.04 -3.29 12.80
CA LEU A 101 1.85 -4.04 11.57
C LEU A 101 3.06 -3.91 10.64
N PHE A 102 3.60 -2.70 10.49
CA PHE A 102 4.77 -2.45 9.65
C PHE A 102 5.97 -3.28 10.11
N TYR A 103 6.25 -3.27 11.42
CA TYR A 103 7.27 -4.11 12.04
C TYR A 103 6.68 -5.45 12.49
N SER A 104 6.20 -6.25 11.55
CA SER A 104 5.67 -7.59 11.80
C SER A 104 6.29 -8.61 10.85
N LYS A 105 6.26 -9.88 11.27
CA LYS A 105 6.69 -11.00 10.42
C LYS A 105 6.03 -10.98 9.07
N LYS A 106 4.73 -10.67 9.01
CA LYS A 106 3.95 -10.61 7.76
C LYS A 106 4.53 -9.60 6.76
N THR A 107 4.87 -8.41 7.20
CA THR A 107 5.43 -7.36 6.34
C THR A 107 6.84 -7.73 5.88
N ILE A 108 7.67 -8.30 6.76
CA ILE A 108 9.02 -8.75 6.41
C ILE A 108 8.99 -9.91 5.41
N ASP A 109 8.14 -10.90 5.62
CA ASP A 109 7.96 -12.01 4.69
C ASP A 109 7.48 -11.51 3.30
N PHE A 110 6.62 -10.48 3.27
CA PHE A 110 6.22 -9.84 2.02
C PHE A 110 7.41 -9.14 1.33
N PHE A 111 8.24 -8.40 2.07
CA PHE A 111 9.42 -7.75 1.51
C PHE A 111 10.43 -8.77 0.95
N GLU A 112 10.59 -9.91 1.62
CA GLU A 112 11.42 -11.01 1.12
C GLU A 112 10.87 -11.59 -0.19
N GLN A 113 9.55 -11.77 -0.32
CA GLN A 113 8.93 -12.22 -1.57
C GLN A 113 9.21 -11.29 -2.75
N LEU A 114 9.34 -9.99 -2.52
CA LEU A 114 9.66 -9.00 -3.57
C LEU A 114 11.08 -9.14 -4.15
N ILE A 115 11.93 -9.99 -3.58
CA ILE A 115 13.24 -10.34 -4.13
C ILE A 115 13.09 -11.34 -5.27
N SER A 116 12.25 -12.37 -5.08
CA SER A 116 12.10 -13.50 -5.99
C SER A 116 10.93 -13.36 -6.95
N ASP A 117 9.85 -12.74 -6.51
CA ASP A 117 8.61 -12.67 -7.26
C ASP A 117 8.47 -11.33 -8.00
N ASP A 118 8.04 -11.39 -9.26
CA ASP A 118 7.73 -10.19 -10.05
C ASP A 118 6.31 -9.68 -9.73
N ILE A 119 6.10 -9.33 -8.46
CA ILE A 119 4.85 -8.73 -8.02
C ILE A 119 4.86 -7.26 -8.41
N ASN A 120 4.15 -6.88 -9.47
CA ASN A 120 4.14 -5.52 -10.01
C ASN A 120 2.83 -4.77 -9.73
N LYS A 121 1.74 -5.49 -9.47
CA LYS A 121 0.40 -4.93 -9.23
C LYS A 121 -0.07 -5.19 -7.81
N HIS A 122 -0.90 -4.28 -7.29
CA HIS A 122 -1.55 -4.40 -5.98
C HIS A 122 -0.59 -4.65 -4.81
N LEU A 123 0.58 -4.00 -4.85
CA LEU A 123 1.64 -4.23 -3.87
C LEU A 123 1.19 -3.98 -2.44
N LEU A 124 0.52 -2.86 -2.19
CA LEU A 124 0.11 -2.47 -0.84
C LEU A 124 -1.07 -3.31 -0.34
N GLU A 125 -2.01 -3.66 -1.22
CA GLU A 125 -3.09 -4.58 -0.90
C GLU A 125 -2.54 -5.96 -0.52
N LYS A 126 -1.61 -6.50 -1.29
CA LYS A 126 -0.98 -7.79 -1.01
C LYS A 126 -0.17 -7.76 0.29
N MET A 127 0.53 -6.67 0.57
CA MET A 127 1.23 -6.48 1.83
C MET A 127 0.28 -6.49 3.03
N LEU A 128 -0.81 -5.72 2.96
CA LEU A 128 -1.73 -5.56 4.09
C LEU A 128 -2.66 -6.75 4.28
N TYR A 129 -3.14 -7.36 3.22
CA TYR A 129 -4.20 -8.36 3.27
C TYR A 129 -3.75 -9.76 2.86
N GLY A 130 -2.53 -9.92 2.33
CA GLY A 130 -1.98 -11.22 1.93
C GLY A 130 -2.90 -11.94 0.93
N ARG A 131 -3.34 -13.15 1.25
CA ARG A 131 -4.24 -13.94 0.38
C ARG A 131 -5.59 -13.28 0.11
N ASN A 132 -6.02 -12.39 1.00
CA ASN A 132 -7.30 -11.68 0.91
C ASN A 132 -7.17 -10.30 0.26
N TRP A 133 -6.07 -10.00 -0.43
CA TRP A 133 -5.84 -8.71 -1.06
C TRP A 133 -6.96 -8.28 -2.02
N LYS A 134 -7.61 -9.24 -2.68
CA LYS A 134 -8.73 -8.99 -3.57
C LYS A 134 -9.94 -8.38 -2.86
N VAL A 135 -10.17 -8.74 -1.60
CA VAL A 135 -11.25 -8.13 -0.79
C VAL A 135 -11.04 -6.64 -0.65
N ALA A 136 -9.83 -6.22 -0.25
CA ALA A 136 -9.54 -4.80 -0.09
C ALA A 136 -9.62 -4.03 -1.41
N PHE A 137 -9.18 -4.66 -2.50
CA PHE A 137 -9.30 -4.09 -3.83
C PHE A 137 -10.77 -3.92 -4.23
N LEU A 138 -11.60 -4.94 -4.04
CA LEU A 138 -13.03 -4.89 -4.35
C LEU A 138 -13.80 -3.90 -3.45
N GLU A 139 -13.44 -3.79 -2.17
CA GLU A 139 -14.01 -2.78 -1.27
C GLU A 139 -13.71 -1.35 -1.76
N ARG A 140 -12.48 -1.09 -2.15
CA ARG A 140 -12.07 0.21 -2.71
C ARG A 140 -12.83 0.52 -4.00
N TYR A 141 -13.02 -0.48 -4.84
CA TYR A 141 -13.77 -0.35 -6.08
C TYR A 141 -15.28 -0.14 -5.83
N ALA A 142 -15.86 -0.85 -4.87
CA ALA A 142 -17.25 -0.64 -4.50
C ALA A 142 -17.50 0.79 -3.98
N GLN A 143 -16.54 1.36 -3.24
CA GLN A 143 -16.61 2.76 -2.82
C GLN A 143 -16.58 3.72 -4.01
N LEU A 144 -15.71 3.49 -4.99
CA LEU A 144 -15.65 4.27 -6.22
C LEU A 144 -16.99 4.26 -6.97
N LEU A 145 -17.55 3.07 -7.19
CA LEU A 145 -18.83 2.91 -7.86
C LEU A 145 -19.95 3.68 -7.15
N TRP A 146 -19.99 3.57 -5.83
CA TRP A 146 -21.01 4.25 -5.02
C TRP A 146 -20.92 5.77 -5.11
N VAL A 147 -19.71 6.33 -4.99
CA VAL A 147 -19.47 7.78 -5.06
C VAL A 147 -19.86 8.35 -6.42
N ASN A 148 -19.65 7.60 -7.50
CA ASN A 148 -19.94 8.04 -8.87
C ASN A 148 -21.36 7.64 -9.35
N GLY A 149 -22.30 7.48 -8.42
CA GLY A 149 -23.71 7.27 -8.73
C GLY A 149 -24.04 5.91 -9.35
N ALA A 150 -23.13 4.94 -9.28
CA ALA A 150 -23.41 3.58 -9.71
C ALA A 150 -24.57 2.99 -8.91
N THR A 151 -25.41 2.23 -9.58
CA THR A 151 -26.44 1.43 -8.95
C THR A 151 -25.99 -0.03 -8.84
N MET A 152 -26.76 -0.87 -8.14
CA MET A 152 -26.47 -2.30 -7.99
C MET A 152 -26.23 -3.01 -9.34
N ASP A 153 -26.83 -2.51 -10.42
CA ASP A 153 -26.82 -3.12 -11.75
C ASP A 153 -26.15 -2.25 -12.83
N LYS A 154 -25.64 -1.07 -12.46
CA LYS A 154 -25.06 -0.13 -13.45
C LYS A 154 -23.66 0.29 -13.06
N TRP A 155 -22.80 0.37 -14.06
CA TRP A 155 -21.48 0.99 -13.96
C TRP A 155 -21.62 2.50 -13.78
N PRO A 156 -20.60 3.16 -13.16
CA PRO A 156 -20.56 4.62 -13.09
C PRO A 156 -20.46 5.24 -14.48
N ASP A 157 -20.90 6.47 -14.60
CA ASP A 157 -20.67 7.26 -15.81
C ASP A 157 -19.19 7.62 -15.90
N VAL A 158 -18.52 7.12 -16.95
CA VAL A 158 -17.06 7.28 -17.13
C VAL A 158 -16.69 8.74 -17.36
N GLU A 159 -17.61 9.56 -17.88
CA GLU A 159 -17.37 11.00 -18.15
C GLU A 159 -17.21 11.81 -16.85
N GLU A 160 -17.69 11.29 -15.73
CA GLU A 160 -17.58 11.93 -14.41
C GLU A 160 -16.33 11.49 -13.63
N LEU A 161 -15.56 10.52 -14.13
CA LEU A 161 -14.40 9.95 -13.46
C LEU A 161 -13.12 10.74 -13.79
N ASN A 162 -12.28 10.90 -12.79
CA ASN A 162 -10.91 11.40 -12.99
C ASN A 162 -9.96 10.28 -13.46
N ASP A 163 -8.75 10.65 -13.88
CA ASP A 163 -7.78 9.72 -14.46
C ASP A 163 -7.41 8.55 -13.53
N ASP A 164 -7.29 8.80 -12.21
CA ASP A 164 -6.97 7.76 -11.23
C ASP A 164 -8.13 6.77 -11.07
N GLU A 165 -9.36 7.26 -11.15
CA GLU A 165 -10.58 6.44 -11.08
C GLU A 165 -10.77 5.62 -12.36
N ILE A 166 -10.48 6.20 -13.52
CA ILE A 166 -10.46 5.47 -14.80
C ILE A 166 -9.41 4.36 -14.78
N GLN A 167 -8.22 4.65 -14.27
CA GLN A 167 -7.18 3.63 -14.11
C GLN A 167 -7.65 2.49 -13.21
N LEU A 168 -8.30 2.80 -12.08
CA LEU A 168 -8.84 1.78 -11.17
C LEU A 168 -9.90 0.90 -11.85
N LEU A 169 -10.78 1.49 -12.67
CA LEU A 169 -11.77 0.75 -13.45
C LEU A 169 -11.11 -0.21 -14.46
N ASN A 170 -10.08 0.26 -15.16
CA ASN A 170 -9.35 -0.56 -16.12
C ASN A 170 -8.64 -1.73 -15.42
N GLU A 171 -8.00 -1.50 -14.27
CA GLU A 171 -7.38 -2.55 -13.46
C GLU A 171 -8.40 -3.58 -12.99
N LEU A 172 -9.59 -3.14 -12.62
CA LEU A 172 -10.67 -4.02 -12.20
C LEU A 172 -11.21 -4.85 -13.36
N GLU A 173 -11.44 -4.26 -14.52
CA GLU A 173 -11.89 -4.97 -15.71
C GLU A 173 -10.87 -6.04 -16.13
N GLU A 174 -9.57 -5.76 -15.99
CA GLU A 174 -8.50 -6.70 -16.25
C GLU A 174 -8.50 -7.89 -15.28
N GLU A 175 -8.68 -7.65 -13.97
CA GLU A 175 -8.56 -8.69 -12.93
C GLU A 175 -9.85 -9.50 -12.71
N PHE A 176 -11.02 -8.90 -12.90
CA PHE A 176 -12.31 -9.49 -12.52
C PHE A 176 -13.35 -9.49 -13.64
N GLY A 177 -13.04 -8.88 -14.79
CA GLY A 177 -14.04 -8.61 -15.81
C GLY A 177 -15.01 -7.50 -15.37
N ARG A 178 -15.99 -7.22 -16.25
CA ARG A 178 -16.96 -6.16 -16.03
C ARG A 178 -18.10 -6.65 -15.15
N LYS A 179 -18.03 -6.37 -13.85
CA LYS A 179 -18.99 -6.82 -12.83
C LYS A 179 -19.83 -5.67 -12.29
N SER A 180 -21.10 -5.91 -12.06
CA SER A 180 -21.99 -5.00 -11.34
C SER A 180 -21.60 -4.95 -9.84
N PHE A 181 -22.06 -3.92 -9.14
CA PHE A 181 -21.86 -3.78 -7.70
C PHE A 181 -22.39 -4.98 -6.92
N LYS A 182 -23.50 -5.58 -7.36
CA LYS A 182 -24.08 -6.78 -6.77
C LYS A 182 -23.13 -7.98 -6.88
N GLU A 183 -22.60 -8.22 -8.06
CA GLU A 183 -21.65 -9.33 -8.30
C GLU A 183 -20.35 -9.14 -7.50
N ILE A 184 -19.87 -7.90 -7.36
CA ILE A 184 -18.70 -7.57 -6.52
C ILE A 184 -18.97 -7.91 -5.06
N ASN A 185 -20.13 -7.50 -4.52
CA ASN A 185 -20.50 -7.83 -3.15
C ASN A 185 -20.67 -9.33 -2.92
N GLU A 186 -21.22 -10.06 -3.87
CA GLU A 186 -21.33 -11.52 -3.81
C GLU A 186 -19.95 -12.17 -3.77
N GLU A 187 -19.00 -11.69 -4.56
CA GLU A 187 -17.62 -12.20 -4.56
C GLU A 187 -16.89 -11.90 -3.23
N ILE A 188 -17.00 -10.68 -2.69
CA ILE A 188 -16.47 -10.33 -1.37
C ILE A 188 -17.04 -11.27 -0.30
N ASN A 189 -18.35 -11.47 -0.29
CA ASN A 189 -19.00 -12.36 0.66
C ASN A 189 -18.53 -13.82 0.53
N ASN A 190 -18.28 -14.28 -0.67
CA ASN A 190 -17.77 -15.63 -0.90
C ASN A 190 -16.31 -15.80 -0.41
N ILE A 191 -15.47 -14.78 -0.58
CA ILE A 191 -14.09 -14.78 -0.07
C ILE A 191 -14.08 -14.74 1.47
N LEU A 192 -14.97 -13.95 2.07
CA LEU A 192 -15.04 -13.80 3.54
C LEU A 192 -15.64 -15.01 4.26
N LYS A 193 -16.33 -15.90 3.56
CA LYS A 193 -16.89 -17.14 4.13
C LYS A 193 -15.90 -18.30 4.23
N ILE A 194 -14.69 -18.15 3.72
CA ILE A 194 -13.58 -19.10 3.80
C ILE A 194 -12.73 -18.82 5.03
#